data_a40e8c6d3ad86d6069e0548d318a4642
#
_entry.id   a40e8c6d3ad86d6069e0548d318a4642
#
_cell.length_a   1.000
_cell.length_b   1.000
_cell.length_c   1.000
_cell.angle_alpha   90.00
_cell.angle_beta   90.00
_cell.angle_gamma   90.00
#
_symmetry.space_group_name_H-M   'P 1'
#
loop_
_entity.id
_entity.type
_entity.pdbx_description
1 polymer ?
#
loop_
_entity_poly.entity_id
_entity_poly.type
_entity_poly.pdbx_seq_one_letter_code
_entity_poly.pdbx_strand_id
1 'polypeptide(L)'
;PDRVVPMLPEILSADVCSLKEGEDRAAMACHLKIDAKGKVTSHRFTRALVRIHHNIAYEDAQARIDAGDAPEFLQNLWAVWKLLAAAREARDPLELDLPERRIMLGEDGQIAEIAVRERLDAHRVVEDFMIAANVAAAKALEAKAAQVVYRVHEPPSREKLIALRDYLATMDRKLAMGQVITPGLFHAILKDVSDEAEKAQGMEA
;
A
#
# COMPACT_ATOMS: atom_id res chain seq x y z
N PRO A 1 -6.23 -19.54 -11.92
CA PRO A 1 -5.13 -18.58 -11.86
C PRO A 1 -4.02 -18.82 -12.87
N ASP A 2 -4.35 -19.44 -14.00
CA ASP A 2 -3.46 -19.72 -15.13
C ASP A 2 -3.20 -18.47 -16.01
N ARG A 3 -4.07 -17.44 -15.91
CA ARG A 3 -3.96 -16.21 -16.70
C ARG A 3 -4.64 -15.03 -16.01
N VAL A 4 -4.19 -13.82 -16.37
CA VAL A 4 -4.83 -12.57 -16.02
C VAL A 4 -5.74 -12.15 -17.16
N VAL A 5 -7.00 -11.82 -16.84
CA VAL A 5 -7.96 -11.24 -17.79
C VAL A 5 -8.11 -9.77 -17.46
N PRO A 6 -7.66 -8.85 -18.33
CA PRO A 6 -7.76 -7.42 -18.07
C PRO A 6 -9.22 -6.95 -18.10
N MET A 7 -9.56 -5.96 -17.27
CA MET A 7 -10.89 -5.35 -17.21
C MET A 7 -11.16 -4.40 -18.39
N LEU A 8 -10.11 -3.92 -19.03
CA LEU A 8 -10.16 -3.08 -20.24
C LEU A 8 -9.62 -3.87 -21.44
N PRO A 9 -9.95 -3.47 -22.68
CA PRO A 9 -9.32 -4.05 -23.88
C PRO A 9 -7.80 -4.05 -23.75
N GLU A 10 -7.15 -5.11 -24.23
CA GLU A 10 -5.72 -5.33 -24.08
C GLU A 10 -4.88 -4.17 -24.63
N ILE A 11 -5.30 -3.57 -25.74
CA ILE A 11 -4.64 -2.39 -26.31
C ILE A 11 -4.58 -1.20 -25.33
N LEU A 12 -5.55 -1.07 -24.44
CA LEU A 12 -5.53 -0.04 -23.39
C LEU A 12 -4.72 -0.50 -22.18
N SER A 13 -4.92 -1.75 -21.72
CA SER A 13 -4.29 -2.26 -20.52
C SER A 13 -2.80 -2.49 -20.66
N ALA A 14 -2.36 -3.03 -21.80
CA ALA A 14 -0.99 -3.50 -21.99
C ALA A 14 -0.19 -2.70 -23.02
N ASP A 15 -0.82 -1.74 -23.74
CA ASP A 15 -0.13 -0.98 -24.75
C ASP A 15 -0.27 0.55 -24.55
N VAL A 16 -1.33 1.18 -25.05
CA VAL A 16 -1.44 2.65 -25.14
C VAL A 16 -1.33 3.33 -23.78
N CYS A 17 -1.90 2.76 -22.72
CA CYS A 17 -1.83 3.28 -21.36
C CYS A 17 -0.68 2.71 -20.52
N SER A 18 0.09 1.77 -21.07
CA SER A 18 1.24 1.20 -20.36
C SER A 18 2.46 2.12 -20.48
N LEU A 19 3.08 2.47 -19.37
CA LEU A 19 4.28 3.31 -19.30
C LEU A 19 5.52 2.46 -19.63
N LYS A 20 5.68 2.11 -20.90
CA LYS A 20 6.81 1.31 -21.39
C LYS A 20 8.10 2.13 -21.42
N GLU A 21 9.22 1.47 -21.14
CA GLU A 21 10.54 2.10 -21.19
C GLU A 21 10.91 2.54 -22.61
N GLY A 22 11.42 3.76 -22.73
CA GLY A 22 11.88 4.34 -24.00
C GLY A 22 10.78 4.83 -24.95
N GLU A 23 9.51 4.64 -24.61
CA GLU A 23 8.39 5.04 -25.46
C GLU A 23 7.67 6.29 -24.92
N ASP A 24 7.18 7.13 -25.83
CA ASP A 24 6.37 8.28 -25.47
C ASP A 24 4.94 7.87 -25.13
N ARG A 25 4.45 8.31 -23.97
CA ARG A 25 3.09 8.02 -23.49
C ARG A 25 2.41 9.26 -22.98
N ALA A 26 1.14 9.43 -23.37
CA ALA A 26 0.29 10.44 -22.78
C ALA A 26 -0.06 10.05 -21.35
N ALA A 27 0.18 10.94 -20.40
CA ALA A 27 -0.05 10.71 -18.99
C ALA A 27 -0.60 11.95 -18.28
N MET A 28 -1.15 11.75 -17.10
CA MET A 28 -1.43 12.81 -16.15
C MET A 28 -0.39 12.77 -15.04
N ALA A 29 0.43 13.80 -14.94
CA ALA A 29 1.43 13.93 -13.88
C ALA A 29 0.84 14.69 -12.69
N CYS A 30 1.00 14.13 -11.50
CA CYS A 30 0.71 14.78 -10.23
C CYS A 30 2.01 15.26 -9.59
N HIS A 31 2.17 16.58 -9.50
CA HIS A 31 3.32 17.18 -8.82
C HIS A 31 2.94 17.46 -7.37
N LEU A 32 3.70 16.92 -6.43
CA LEU A 32 3.50 17.11 -5.00
C LEU A 32 4.68 17.88 -4.40
N LYS A 33 4.40 18.87 -3.56
CA LYS A 33 5.40 19.47 -2.66
C LYS A 33 5.18 18.91 -1.27
N ILE A 34 6.22 18.26 -0.73
CA ILE A 34 6.22 17.60 0.56
C ILE A 34 7.21 18.31 1.45
N ASP A 35 6.81 18.68 2.67
CA ASP A 35 7.70 19.31 3.64
C ASP A 35 8.49 18.26 4.46
N ALA A 36 9.42 18.74 5.29
CA ALA A 36 10.27 17.88 6.12
C ALA A 36 9.48 17.06 7.17
N LYS A 37 8.18 17.35 7.37
CA LYS A 37 7.28 16.58 8.24
C LYS A 37 6.43 15.57 7.46
N GLY A 38 6.70 15.37 6.17
CA GLY A 38 5.94 14.46 5.32
C GLY A 38 4.55 14.96 4.91
N LYS A 39 4.25 16.26 5.14
CA LYS A 39 2.96 16.83 4.76
C LYS A 39 2.99 17.35 3.33
N VAL A 40 2.00 16.96 2.52
CA VAL A 40 1.78 17.56 1.21
C VAL A 40 1.28 18.99 1.38
N THR A 41 2.09 19.97 1.01
CA THR A 41 1.81 21.41 1.16
C THR A 41 1.17 22.00 -0.08
N SER A 42 1.45 21.48 -1.26
CA SER A 42 0.78 21.85 -2.50
C SER A 42 0.80 20.71 -3.52
N HIS A 43 -0.12 20.79 -4.47
CA HIS A 43 -0.20 19.83 -5.57
C HIS A 43 -0.58 20.52 -6.88
N ARG A 44 -0.19 19.93 -8.00
CA ARG A 44 -0.54 20.39 -9.34
C ARG A 44 -0.68 19.19 -10.29
N PHE A 45 -1.75 19.14 -11.07
CA PHE A 45 -1.96 18.17 -12.13
C PHE A 45 -1.62 18.77 -13.47
N THR A 46 -0.93 18.02 -14.32
CA THR A 46 -0.53 18.43 -15.67
C THR A 46 -0.71 17.27 -16.63
N ARG A 47 -1.36 17.52 -17.78
CA ARG A 47 -1.26 16.57 -18.90
C ARG A 47 0.14 16.65 -19.47
N ALA A 48 0.76 15.51 -19.67
CA ALA A 48 2.15 15.41 -20.09
C ALA A 48 2.32 14.31 -21.14
N LEU A 49 3.29 14.49 -22.03
CA LEU A 49 3.90 13.41 -22.77
C LEU A 49 5.14 12.98 -21.97
N VAL A 50 5.16 11.74 -21.53
CA VAL A 50 6.23 11.20 -20.71
C VAL A 50 7.00 10.13 -21.46
N ARG A 51 8.30 10.01 -21.18
CA ARG A 51 9.15 8.92 -21.64
C ARG A 51 9.83 8.33 -20.41
N ILE A 52 9.53 7.08 -20.12
CA ILE A 52 10.10 6.37 -18.97
C ILE A 52 11.52 5.92 -19.35
N HIS A 53 12.51 6.30 -18.56
CA HIS A 53 13.90 5.93 -18.77
C HIS A 53 14.25 4.57 -18.15
N HIS A 54 13.56 4.19 -17.07
CA HIS A 54 13.80 2.95 -16.35
C HIS A 54 12.48 2.36 -15.86
N ASN A 55 12.22 1.13 -16.26
CA ASN A 55 11.15 0.31 -15.72
C ASN A 55 11.78 -0.74 -14.80
N ILE A 56 11.70 -0.55 -13.49
CA ILE A 56 12.43 -1.32 -12.49
C ILE A 56 11.42 -2.18 -11.72
N ALA A 57 11.66 -3.47 -11.62
CA ALA A 57 10.88 -4.36 -10.76
C ALA A 57 11.04 -3.99 -9.27
N TYR A 58 10.04 -4.30 -8.46
CA TYR A 58 10.08 -3.97 -7.01
C TYR A 58 11.26 -4.64 -6.31
N GLU A 59 11.52 -5.91 -6.66
CA GLU A 59 12.61 -6.70 -6.11
C GLU A 59 13.99 -6.08 -6.46
N ASP A 60 14.17 -5.63 -7.70
CA ASP A 60 15.42 -5.00 -8.15
C ASP A 60 15.62 -3.63 -7.49
N ALA A 61 14.54 -2.84 -7.35
CA ALA A 61 14.60 -1.56 -6.66
C ALA A 61 14.98 -1.74 -5.18
N GLN A 62 14.36 -2.70 -4.49
CA GLN A 62 14.67 -3.03 -3.12
C GLN A 62 16.12 -3.48 -2.97
N ALA A 63 16.55 -4.45 -3.78
CA ALA A 63 17.92 -4.97 -3.71
C ALA A 63 18.98 -3.89 -3.88
N ARG A 64 18.80 -2.94 -4.80
CA ARG A 64 19.73 -1.80 -5.00
C ARG A 64 19.75 -0.85 -3.80
N ILE A 65 18.61 -0.58 -3.19
CA ILE A 65 18.54 0.26 -1.99
C ILE A 65 19.24 -0.41 -0.82
N ASP A 66 19.03 -1.71 -0.62
CA ASP A 66 19.62 -2.49 0.48
C ASP A 66 21.14 -2.63 0.31
N ALA A 67 21.61 -2.80 -0.93
CA ALA A 67 23.03 -2.84 -1.25
C ALA A 67 23.73 -1.46 -1.19
N GLY A 68 22.96 -0.36 -1.15
CA GLY A 68 23.50 1.00 -1.15
C GLY A 68 24.08 1.46 -2.50
N ASP A 69 23.78 0.76 -3.60
CA ASP A 69 24.23 1.07 -4.97
C ASP A 69 23.10 1.62 -5.87
N ALA A 70 21.98 2.00 -5.26
CA ALA A 70 20.85 2.57 -5.98
C ALA A 70 21.23 3.90 -6.66
N PRO A 71 20.75 4.17 -7.90
CA PRO A 71 20.95 5.44 -8.56
C PRO A 71 20.30 6.60 -7.78
N GLU A 72 20.82 7.82 -7.98
CA GLU A 72 20.42 9.01 -7.21
C GLU A 72 18.90 9.25 -7.21
N PHE A 73 18.23 9.07 -8.34
CA PHE A 73 16.78 9.27 -8.41
C PHE A 73 16.01 8.30 -7.50
N LEU A 74 16.48 7.06 -7.36
CA LEU A 74 15.86 6.04 -6.51
C LEU A 74 16.16 6.35 -5.03
N GLN A 75 17.38 6.77 -4.70
CA GLN A 75 17.72 7.22 -3.35
C GLN A 75 16.87 8.43 -2.92
N ASN A 76 16.69 9.42 -3.82
CA ASN A 76 15.84 10.57 -3.57
C ASN A 76 14.37 10.19 -3.39
N LEU A 77 13.85 9.23 -4.19
CA LEU A 77 12.51 8.71 -4.05
C LEU A 77 12.30 8.08 -2.66
N TRP A 78 13.25 7.27 -2.21
CA TRP A 78 13.22 6.65 -0.88
C TRP A 78 13.31 7.68 0.25
N ALA A 79 14.16 8.68 0.11
CA ALA A 79 14.28 9.75 1.10
C ALA A 79 12.97 10.51 1.30
N VAL A 80 12.27 10.84 0.22
CA VAL A 80 10.95 11.49 0.29
C VAL A 80 9.89 10.54 0.83
N TRP A 81 9.91 9.27 0.42
CA TRP A 81 9.00 8.25 0.95
C TRP A 81 9.10 8.09 2.47
N LYS A 82 10.31 8.06 3.03
CA LYS A 82 10.52 7.99 4.49
C LYS A 82 9.80 9.11 5.24
N LEU A 83 9.72 10.31 4.65
CA LEU A 83 8.95 11.41 5.25
C LEU A 83 7.44 11.13 5.23
N LEU A 84 6.92 10.61 4.10
CA LEU A 84 5.51 10.22 3.98
C LEU A 84 5.15 9.09 4.94
N ALA A 85 6.00 8.06 5.03
CA ALA A 85 5.82 6.92 5.91
C ALA A 85 5.78 7.34 7.38
N ALA A 86 6.74 8.17 7.83
CA ALA A 86 6.76 8.71 9.19
C ALA A 86 5.50 9.54 9.51
N ALA A 87 5.04 10.35 8.54
CA ALA A 87 3.80 11.11 8.70
C ALA A 87 2.55 10.21 8.72
N ARG A 88 2.59 9.05 8.08
CA ARG A 88 1.53 8.05 8.14
C ARG A 88 1.51 7.35 9.50
N GLU A 89 2.65 6.88 9.97
CA GLU A 89 2.79 6.22 11.28
C GLU A 89 2.31 7.13 12.42
N ALA A 90 2.61 8.43 12.36
CA ALA A 90 2.15 9.40 13.36
C ALA A 90 0.62 9.55 13.44
N ARG A 91 -0.14 9.01 12.47
CA ARG A 91 -1.62 8.99 12.46
C ARG A 91 -2.19 7.69 13.03
N ASP A 92 -1.33 6.78 13.47
CA ASP A 92 -1.69 5.48 14.06
C ASP A 92 -2.63 4.66 13.15
N PRO A 93 -2.22 4.32 11.92
CA PRO A 93 -3.04 3.58 10.99
C PRO A 93 -3.22 2.14 11.45
N LEU A 94 -4.33 1.51 11.05
CA LEU A 94 -4.47 0.07 11.17
C LEU A 94 -3.61 -0.60 10.08
N GLU A 95 -2.51 -1.18 10.46
CA GLU A 95 -1.71 -2.02 9.56
C GLU A 95 -2.20 -3.47 9.64
N LEU A 96 -2.74 -3.94 8.52
CA LEU A 96 -3.10 -5.34 8.33
C LEU A 96 -2.10 -5.95 7.34
N ASP A 97 -1.15 -6.69 7.88
CA ASP A 97 -0.22 -7.47 7.07
C ASP A 97 -0.77 -8.89 6.91
N LEU A 98 -1.71 -9.04 5.98
CA LEU A 98 -2.27 -10.34 5.65
C LEU A 98 -1.40 -10.99 4.57
N PRO A 99 -0.85 -12.19 4.83
CA PRO A 99 0.02 -12.85 3.87
C PRO A 99 -0.74 -13.19 2.58
N GLU A 100 -0.33 -12.58 1.47
CA GLU A 100 -0.79 -12.97 0.14
C GLU A 100 -0.08 -14.23 -0.31
N ARG A 101 -0.84 -15.24 -0.70
CA ARG A 101 -0.29 -16.49 -1.23
C ARG A 101 -0.26 -16.45 -2.74
N ARG A 102 0.89 -16.78 -3.32
CA ARG A 102 1.09 -16.92 -4.76
C ARG A 102 1.25 -18.41 -5.11
N ILE A 103 0.45 -18.87 -6.06
CA ILE A 103 0.58 -20.21 -6.60
C ILE A 103 1.65 -20.17 -7.69
N MET A 104 2.69 -20.96 -7.52
CA MET A 104 3.74 -21.18 -8.51
C MET A 104 3.41 -22.47 -9.27
N LEU A 105 3.32 -22.39 -10.60
CA LEU A 105 3.10 -23.54 -11.46
C LEU A 105 4.43 -24.07 -11.98
N GLY A 106 4.58 -25.38 -12.01
CA GLY A 106 5.69 -26.05 -12.66
C GLY A 106 5.55 -26.04 -14.20
N GLU A 107 6.56 -26.54 -14.91
CA GLU A 107 6.55 -26.63 -16.36
C GLU A 107 5.42 -27.54 -16.90
N ASP A 108 4.95 -28.46 -16.09
CA ASP A 108 3.82 -29.35 -16.36
C ASP A 108 2.45 -28.71 -16.10
N GLY A 109 2.41 -27.44 -15.66
CA GLY A 109 1.18 -26.70 -15.31
C GLY A 109 0.55 -27.13 -13.99
N GLN A 110 1.20 -28.02 -13.21
CA GLN A 110 0.75 -28.39 -11.86
C GLN A 110 1.27 -27.38 -10.84
N ILE A 111 0.64 -27.37 -9.65
CA ILE A 111 1.09 -26.53 -8.54
C ILE A 111 2.42 -27.07 -8.03
N ALA A 112 3.49 -26.30 -8.25
CA ALA A 112 4.82 -26.63 -7.74
C ALA A 112 5.00 -26.13 -6.30
N GLU A 113 4.48 -24.92 -5.99
CA GLU A 113 4.64 -24.30 -4.69
C GLU A 113 3.50 -23.30 -4.40
N ILE A 114 3.19 -23.11 -3.14
CA ILE A 114 2.35 -22.02 -2.65
C ILE A 114 3.25 -21.12 -1.81
N ALA A 115 3.86 -20.12 -2.47
CA ALA A 115 4.75 -19.16 -1.83
C ALA A 115 3.95 -18.03 -1.15
N VAL A 116 4.48 -17.48 -0.07
CA VAL A 116 4.00 -16.22 0.51
C VAL A 116 4.68 -15.07 -0.23
N ARG A 117 3.87 -14.12 -0.74
CA ARG A 117 4.41 -12.91 -1.36
C ARG A 117 4.93 -11.98 -0.28
N GLU A 118 6.22 -11.71 -0.30
CA GLU A 118 6.83 -10.74 0.59
C GLU A 118 6.43 -9.31 0.22
N ARG A 119 6.05 -8.51 1.22
CA ARG A 119 5.72 -7.10 1.05
C ARG A 119 6.95 -6.24 1.31
N LEU A 120 7.65 -5.88 0.23
CA LEU A 120 8.85 -5.05 0.27
C LEU A 120 8.52 -3.57 0.52
N ASP A 121 9.51 -2.80 0.99
CA ASP A 121 9.38 -1.34 1.09
C ASP A 121 9.16 -0.69 -0.28
N ALA A 122 9.68 -1.26 -1.36
CA ALA A 122 9.42 -0.83 -2.73
C ALA A 122 7.93 -0.80 -3.08
N HIS A 123 7.14 -1.75 -2.58
CA HIS A 123 5.68 -1.73 -2.74
C HIS A 123 5.04 -0.60 -1.93
N ARG A 124 5.52 -0.37 -0.70
CA ARG A 124 5.03 0.70 0.19
C ARG A 124 5.34 2.10 -0.36
N VAL A 125 6.49 2.27 -1.02
CA VAL A 125 6.84 3.51 -1.72
C VAL A 125 5.76 3.88 -2.72
N VAL A 126 5.42 2.96 -3.62
CA VAL A 126 4.39 3.22 -4.65
C VAL A 126 3.03 3.46 -4.01
N GLU A 127 2.64 2.65 -3.02
CA GLU A 127 1.37 2.78 -2.30
C GLU A 127 1.21 4.18 -1.65
N ASP A 128 2.21 4.65 -0.91
CA ASP A 128 2.14 5.95 -0.23
C ASP A 128 2.07 7.12 -1.21
N PHE A 129 2.81 7.06 -2.33
CA PHE A 129 2.70 8.07 -3.39
C PHE A 129 1.36 8.01 -4.11
N MET A 130 0.79 6.83 -4.36
CA MET A 130 -0.56 6.67 -4.91
C MET A 130 -1.62 7.26 -3.96
N ILE A 131 -1.53 7.00 -2.67
CA ILE A 131 -2.42 7.59 -1.67
C ILE A 131 -2.31 9.11 -1.68
N ALA A 132 -1.09 9.66 -1.67
CA ALA A 132 -0.87 11.09 -1.72
C ALA A 132 -1.44 11.73 -2.99
N ALA A 133 -1.27 11.09 -4.15
CA ALA A 133 -1.83 11.56 -5.42
C ALA A 133 -3.36 11.48 -5.44
N ASN A 134 -3.97 10.42 -4.89
CA ASN A 134 -5.42 10.27 -4.79
C ASN A 134 -6.03 11.34 -3.88
N VAL A 135 -5.41 11.63 -2.73
CA VAL A 135 -5.84 12.72 -1.83
C VAL A 135 -5.73 14.08 -2.53
N ALA A 136 -4.65 14.32 -3.28
CA ALA A 136 -4.47 15.54 -4.06
C ALA A 136 -5.54 15.68 -5.16
N ALA A 137 -5.87 14.59 -5.85
CA ALA A 137 -6.91 14.58 -6.88
C ALA A 137 -8.30 14.90 -6.29
N ALA A 138 -8.67 14.27 -5.18
CA ALA A 138 -9.91 14.54 -4.49
C ALA A 138 -10.02 16.03 -4.10
N LYS A 139 -8.98 16.59 -3.46
CA LYS A 139 -8.93 18.01 -3.10
C LYS A 139 -9.01 18.94 -4.29
N ALA A 140 -8.37 18.59 -5.41
CA ALA A 140 -8.40 19.39 -6.63
C ALA A 140 -9.80 19.43 -7.27
N LEU A 141 -10.54 18.32 -7.20
CA LEU A 141 -11.92 18.24 -7.70
C LEU A 141 -12.90 18.93 -6.75
N GLU A 142 -12.77 18.74 -5.45
CA GLU A 142 -13.57 19.44 -4.43
C GLU A 142 -13.43 20.96 -4.53
N ALA A 143 -12.21 21.46 -4.71
CA ALA A 143 -11.94 22.90 -4.86
C ALA A 143 -12.63 23.51 -6.12
N LYS A 144 -12.98 22.67 -7.09
CA LYS A 144 -13.73 23.06 -8.31
C LYS A 144 -15.23 22.78 -8.20
N ALA A 145 -15.72 22.31 -7.06
CA ALA A 145 -17.08 21.80 -6.89
C ALA A 145 -17.48 20.75 -7.95
N ALA A 146 -16.50 19.98 -8.45
CA ALA A 146 -16.71 18.92 -9.40
C ALA A 146 -17.27 17.67 -8.72
N GLN A 147 -18.04 16.87 -9.47
CA GLN A 147 -18.52 15.58 -8.95
C GLN A 147 -17.36 14.61 -8.76
N VAL A 148 -17.34 13.95 -7.62
CA VAL A 148 -16.32 12.97 -7.24
C VAL A 148 -17.00 11.70 -6.75
N VAL A 149 -16.50 10.55 -7.16
CA VAL A 149 -16.91 9.25 -6.61
C VAL A 149 -15.91 8.86 -5.52
N TYR A 150 -16.39 8.75 -4.28
CA TYR A 150 -15.59 8.31 -3.15
C TYR A 150 -15.81 6.83 -2.87
N ARG A 151 -14.74 6.13 -2.50
CA ARG A 151 -14.85 4.85 -1.83
C ARG A 151 -15.00 5.10 -0.33
N VAL A 152 -16.14 4.75 0.22
CA VAL A 152 -16.45 4.93 1.64
C VAL A 152 -16.48 3.58 2.33
N HIS A 153 -15.86 3.50 3.51
CA HIS A 153 -15.96 2.36 4.42
C HIS A 153 -16.64 2.81 5.70
N GLU A 154 -17.75 2.17 6.04
CA GLU A 154 -18.43 2.42 7.29
C GLU A 154 -17.66 1.79 8.47
N PRO A 155 -17.78 2.37 9.69
CA PRO A 155 -17.25 1.74 10.87
C PRO A 155 -17.93 0.37 11.09
N PRO A 156 -17.27 -0.56 11.81
CA PRO A 156 -17.86 -1.87 12.08
C PRO A 156 -19.18 -1.74 12.85
N SER A 157 -20.17 -2.57 12.49
CA SER A 157 -21.45 -2.60 13.19
C SER A 157 -21.26 -3.07 14.65
N ARG A 158 -22.25 -2.73 15.50
CA ARG A 158 -22.22 -3.15 16.91
C ARG A 158 -22.15 -4.68 17.06
N GLU A 159 -22.82 -5.42 16.17
CA GLU A 159 -22.80 -6.90 16.17
C GLU A 159 -21.39 -7.43 15.88
N LYS A 160 -20.68 -6.85 14.88
CA LYS A 160 -19.28 -7.21 14.57
C LYS A 160 -18.34 -6.90 15.74
N LEU A 161 -18.56 -5.79 16.43
CA LEU A 161 -17.77 -5.44 17.62
C LEU A 161 -18.02 -6.39 18.79
N ILE A 162 -19.29 -6.83 19.00
CA ILE A 162 -19.64 -7.85 19.99
C ILE A 162 -18.96 -9.17 19.64
N ALA A 163 -19.04 -9.62 18.39
CA ALA A 163 -18.39 -10.85 17.95
C ALA A 163 -16.86 -10.79 18.14
N LEU A 164 -16.22 -9.65 17.83
CA LEU A 164 -14.80 -9.45 18.09
C LEU A 164 -14.48 -9.48 19.59
N ARG A 165 -15.28 -8.82 20.43
CA ARG A 165 -15.12 -8.86 21.89
C ARG A 165 -15.18 -10.30 22.41
N ASP A 166 -16.17 -11.06 21.97
CA ASP A 166 -16.37 -12.43 22.43
C ASP A 166 -15.24 -13.36 21.94
N TYR A 167 -14.74 -13.13 20.72
CA TYR A 167 -13.56 -13.82 20.20
C TYR A 167 -12.28 -13.47 21.00
N LEU A 168 -12.05 -12.19 21.28
CA LEU A 168 -10.91 -11.76 22.10
C LEU A 168 -10.97 -12.30 23.53
N ALA A 169 -12.18 -12.46 24.09
CA ALA A 169 -12.35 -13.06 25.41
C ALA A 169 -11.89 -14.54 25.47
N THR A 170 -11.92 -15.28 24.35
CA THR A 170 -11.34 -16.63 24.28
C THR A 170 -9.81 -16.66 24.39
N MET A 171 -9.17 -15.52 24.21
CA MET A 171 -7.73 -15.29 24.33
C MET A 171 -7.39 -14.48 25.59
N ASP A 172 -8.28 -14.41 26.59
CA ASP A 172 -8.14 -13.61 27.80
C ASP A 172 -7.93 -12.08 27.55
N ARG A 173 -8.44 -11.58 26.41
CA ARG A 173 -8.37 -10.17 26.02
C ARG A 173 -9.71 -9.47 26.23
N LYS A 174 -9.63 -8.18 26.58
CA LYS A 174 -10.84 -7.37 26.82
C LYS A 174 -10.98 -6.26 25.79
N LEU A 175 -12.15 -6.15 25.16
CA LEU A 175 -12.55 -5.03 24.34
C LEU A 175 -13.67 -4.26 25.05
N ALA A 176 -13.42 -3.01 25.45
CA ALA A 176 -14.42 -2.18 26.09
C ALA A 176 -15.42 -1.62 25.06
N MET A 177 -16.71 -1.99 25.19
CA MET A 177 -17.75 -1.64 24.22
C MET A 177 -18.20 -0.17 24.27
N GLY A 178 -17.81 0.59 25.27
CA GLY A 178 -18.20 2.01 25.45
C GLY A 178 -17.16 3.02 24.97
N GLN A 179 -16.05 2.58 24.44
CA GLN A 179 -14.98 3.47 23.97
C GLN A 179 -15.15 3.86 22.49
N VAL A 180 -14.50 4.95 22.10
CA VAL A 180 -14.42 5.35 20.69
C VAL A 180 -13.59 4.33 19.93
N ILE A 181 -14.17 3.76 18.88
CA ILE A 181 -13.50 2.78 18.03
C ILE A 181 -12.65 3.54 17.01
N THR A 182 -11.34 3.35 17.10
CA THR A 182 -10.35 3.95 16.20
C THR A 182 -9.50 2.89 15.52
N PRO A 183 -8.87 3.17 14.36
CA PRO A 183 -7.92 2.26 13.74
C PRO A 183 -6.77 1.86 14.69
N GLY A 184 -6.24 2.79 15.47
CA GLY A 184 -5.18 2.54 16.45
C GLY A 184 -5.56 1.56 17.55
N LEU A 185 -6.85 1.51 17.96
CA LEU A 185 -7.32 0.49 18.89
C LEU A 185 -7.16 -0.92 18.32
N PHE A 186 -7.53 -1.12 17.05
CA PHE A 186 -7.35 -2.41 16.38
C PHE A 186 -5.89 -2.75 16.16
N HIS A 187 -5.07 -1.73 15.81
CA HIS A 187 -3.62 -1.92 15.68
C HIS A 187 -2.98 -2.40 16.99
N ALA A 188 -3.34 -1.77 18.11
CA ALA A 188 -2.85 -2.19 19.43
C ALA A 188 -3.26 -3.62 19.79
N ILE A 189 -4.50 -4.02 19.48
CA ILE A 189 -4.98 -5.40 19.71
C ILE A 189 -4.20 -6.39 18.85
N LEU A 190 -3.99 -6.11 17.56
CA LEU A 190 -3.25 -6.99 16.66
C LEU A 190 -1.79 -7.15 17.12
N LYS A 191 -1.15 -6.06 17.49
CA LYS A 191 0.22 -6.07 17.98
C LYS A 191 0.36 -6.93 19.25
N ASP A 192 -0.55 -6.76 20.21
CA ASP A 192 -0.54 -7.51 21.46
C ASP A 192 -0.73 -9.02 21.22
N VAL A 193 -1.58 -9.41 20.25
CA VAL A 193 -1.77 -10.82 19.85
C VAL A 193 -0.54 -11.37 19.13
N SER A 194 0.09 -10.59 18.25
CA SER A 194 1.28 -11.01 17.50
C SER A 194 2.48 -11.18 18.42
N ASP A 195 2.73 -10.24 19.33
CA ASP A 195 3.84 -10.29 20.28
C ASP A 195 3.76 -11.54 21.20
N GLU A 196 2.56 -12.00 21.49
CA GLU A 196 2.37 -13.21 22.31
C GLU A 196 2.56 -14.50 21.51
N ALA A 197 2.12 -14.52 20.26
CA ALA A 197 2.35 -15.65 19.35
C ALA A 197 3.86 -15.86 19.09
N GLU A 198 4.62 -14.79 18.90
CA GLU A 198 6.08 -14.84 18.75
C GLU A 198 6.78 -15.34 20.03
N LYS A 199 6.33 -14.90 21.22
CA LYS A 199 6.85 -15.39 22.51
C LYS A 199 6.56 -16.87 22.71
N ALA A 200 5.38 -17.35 22.33
CA ALA A 200 5.03 -18.77 22.43
C ALA A 200 5.92 -19.63 21.52
N GLN A 201 6.16 -19.20 20.27
CA GLN A 201 7.06 -19.89 19.35
C GLN A 201 8.52 -19.89 19.81
N GLY A 202 8.99 -18.79 20.43
CA GLY A 202 10.34 -18.69 20.98
C GLY A 202 10.58 -19.52 22.24
N MET A 203 9.53 -19.99 22.91
CA MET A 203 9.62 -20.88 24.08
C MET A 203 9.65 -22.39 23.72
N GLU A 204 9.28 -22.73 22.46
CA GLU A 204 9.31 -24.10 21.94
C GLU A 204 10.60 -24.45 21.18
N ALA A 205 11.50 -23.49 20.98
CA ALA A 205 12.79 -23.63 20.30
C ALA A 205 13.96 -23.74 21.34
#